data_f4d259fa0f222089b740c1029318f19e
#
_entry.id   f4d259fa0f222089b740c1029318f19e
#
_cell.length_a   1.000
_cell.length_b   1.000
_cell.length_c   1.000
_cell.angle_alpha   90.00
_cell.angle_beta   90.00
_cell.angle_gamma   90.00
#
_symmetry.space_group_name_H-M   'P 1'
#
loop_
_entity.id
_entity.type
_entity.pdbx_description
1 polymer ?
#
loop_
_entity_poly.entity_id
_entity_poly.type
_entity_poly.pdbx_seq_one_letter_code
_entity_poly.pdbx_strand_id
1 'polypeptide(L)'
;MTQVRIQEAASWRLDEIYRYTRERWGEAQAERYITGLFAAFEQIESHGIVSRPVPAEFGVQGFFFRYEHHFVYWRRLSNGDIGIVTILHERMHQIERLRDEFFGQ
;
A
#
# COMPACT_ATOMS: atom_id res chain seq x y z
N MET A 1 -4.65 -13.53 16.41
CA MET A 1 -5.25 -12.34 15.78
C MET A 1 -4.28 -11.73 14.79
N THR A 2 -4.73 -11.47 13.56
CA THR A 2 -3.88 -10.94 12.50
C THR A 2 -3.63 -9.46 12.69
N GLN A 3 -2.39 -9.04 12.55
CA GLN A 3 -2.02 -7.63 12.61
C GLN A 3 -1.62 -7.14 11.23
N VAL A 4 -1.78 -5.84 11.01
CA VAL A 4 -1.30 -5.17 9.81
C VAL A 4 0.01 -4.46 10.17
N ARG A 5 1.06 -4.80 9.42
CA ARG A 5 2.38 -4.21 9.64
C ARG A 5 2.74 -3.37 8.43
N ILE A 6 3.19 -2.14 8.69
CA ILE A 6 3.63 -1.23 7.64
C ILE A 6 5.12 -1.45 7.45
N GLN A 7 5.51 -1.97 6.29
CA GLN A 7 6.92 -2.21 6.00
C GLN A 7 7.62 -0.91 5.61
N GLU A 8 8.95 -0.94 5.58
CA GLU A 8 9.75 0.28 5.44
C GLU A 8 9.41 1.11 4.21
N ALA A 9 9.34 0.48 3.05
CA ALA A 9 9.03 1.20 1.82
C ALA A 9 7.64 1.82 1.88
N ALA A 10 6.66 1.11 2.46
CA ALA A 10 5.31 1.63 2.60
C ALA A 10 5.26 2.84 3.54
N SER A 11 6.01 2.78 4.64
CA SER A 11 6.09 3.89 5.58
C SER A 11 6.64 5.14 4.90
N TRP A 12 7.71 4.98 4.12
CA TRP A 12 8.30 6.07 3.36
C TRP A 12 7.31 6.65 2.34
N ARG A 13 6.56 5.78 1.66
CA ARG A 13 5.54 6.20 0.70
C ARG A 13 4.41 6.97 1.36
N LEU A 14 3.99 6.54 2.54
CA LEU A 14 2.94 7.24 3.28
C LEU A 14 3.36 8.67 3.64
N ASP A 15 4.60 8.86 4.07
CA ASP A 15 5.13 10.19 4.36
C ASP A 15 5.15 11.06 3.11
N GLU A 16 5.57 10.49 2.00
CA GLU A 16 5.62 11.19 0.72
C GLU A 16 4.22 11.60 0.26
N ILE A 17 3.26 10.69 0.36
CA ILE A 17 1.86 10.96 -0.01
C ILE A 17 1.28 12.07 0.85
N TYR A 18 1.55 12.02 2.16
CA TYR A 18 1.05 13.04 3.07
C TYR A 18 1.59 14.42 2.71
N ARG A 19 2.90 14.53 2.52
CA ARG A 19 3.52 15.82 2.17
C ARG A 19 3.00 16.36 0.85
N TYR A 20 2.92 15.51 -0.17
CA TYR A 20 2.43 15.93 -1.49
C TYR A 20 0.98 16.41 -1.41
N THR A 21 0.13 15.67 -0.71
CA THR A 21 -1.28 16.03 -0.59
C THR A 21 -1.47 17.32 0.19
N ARG A 22 -0.70 17.49 1.27
CA ARG A 22 -0.76 18.69 2.09
C ARG A 22 -0.37 19.93 1.29
N GLU A 23 0.69 19.82 0.50
CA GLU A 23 1.17 20.95 -0.31
C GLU A 23 0.18 21.35 -1.40
N ARG A 24 -0.54 20.39 -1.95
CA ARG A 24 -1.48 20.64 -3.04
C ARG A 24 -2.87 21.02 -2.59
N TRP A 25 -3.37 20.40 -1.54
CA TRP A 25 -4.77 20.52 -1.13
C TRP A 25 -4.97 20.85 0.34
N GLY A 26 -3.90 21.02 1.09
CA GLY A 26 -3.97 21.42 2.48
C GLY A 26 -3.97 20.25 3.45
N GLU A 27 -3.78 20.58 4.72
CA GLU A 27 -3.61 19.62 5.79
C GLU A 27 -4.84 18.74 6.03
N ALA A 28 -6.04 19.34 5.99
CA ALA A 28 -7.27 18.58 6.23
C ALA A 28 -7.47 17.48 5.19
N GLN A 29 -7.17 17.76 3.92
CA GLN A 29 -7.27 16.78 2.86
C GLN A 29 -6.21 15.70 3.02
N ALA A 30 -4.99 16.07 3.40
CA ALA A 30 -3.91 15.11 3.62
C ALA A 30 -4.26 14.15 4.75
N GLU A 31 -4.81 14.66 5.84
CA GLU A 31 -5.23 13.81 6.96
C GLU A 31 -6.36 12.86 6.56
N ARG A 32 -7.34 13.35 5.80
CA ARG A 32 -8.43 12.49 5.33
C ARG A 32 -7.91 11.36 4.44
N TYR A 33 -6.98 11.68 3.55
CA TYR A 33 -6.45 10.69 2.62
C TYR A 33 -5.67 9.59 3.36
N ILE A 34 -4.79 9.98 4.27
CA ILE A 34 -3.99 9.02 5.05
C ILE A 34 -4.87 8.19 5.98
N THR A 35 -5.84 8.83 6.65
CA THR A 35 -6.76 8.11 7.52
C THR A 35 -7.57 7.08 6.73
N GLY A 36 -8.01 7.45 5.52
CA GLY A 36 -8.73 6.54 4.64
C GLY A 36 -7.88 5.36 4.20
N LEU A 37 -6.59 5.59 3.92
CA LEU A 37 -5.67 4.52 3.59
C LEU A 37 -5.52 3.53 4.74
N PHE A 38 -5.32 4.02 5.97
CA PHE A 38 -5.19 3.14 7.13
C PHE A 38 -6.46 2.35 7.39
N ALA A 39 -7.62 2.97 7.21
CA ALA A 39 -8.90 2.27 7.33
C ALA A 39 -9.01 1.15 6.29
N ALA A 40 -8.54 1.41 5.07
CA ALA A 40 -8.52 0.40 4.02
C ALA A 40 -7.61 -0.77 4.37
N PHE A 41 -6.45 -0.51 4.96
CA PHE A 41 -5.54 -1.58 5.39
C PHE A 41 -6.23 -2.52 6.37
N GLU A 42 -6.98 -1.98 7.32
CA GLU A 42 -7.68 -2.79 8.30
C GLU A 42 -8.78 -3.65 7.69
N GLN A 43 -9.32 -3.23 6.56
CA GLN A 43 -10.39 -3.96 5.89
C GLN A 43 -9.88 -5.13 5.03
N ILE A 44 -8.58 -5.28 4.86
CA ILE A 44 -8.02 -6.39 4.10
C ILE A 44 -8.41 -7.73 4.71
N GLU A 45 -8.20 -7.87 6.01
CA GLU A 45 -8.46 -9.13 6.72
C GLU A 45 -9.95 -9.45 6.78
N SER A 46 -10.78 -8.44 6.95
CA SER A 46 -12.23 -8.62 7.07
C SER A 46 -12.93 -8.77 5.73
N HIS A 47 -12.18 -8.72 4.62
CA HIS A 47 -12.70 -8.78 3.26
C HIS A 47 -13.64 -7.61 2.91
N GLY A 48 -13.50 -6.49 3.63
CA GLY A 48 -14.21 -5.26 3.27
C GLY A 48 -13.67 -4.60 2.02
N ILE A 49 -12.48 -5.04 1.60
CA ILE A 49 -11.85 -4.60 0.36
C ILE A 49 -11.48 -5.84 -0.45
N VAL A 50 -11.77 -5.81 -1.75
CA VAL A 50 -11.42 -6.90 -2.65
C VAL A 50 -9.99 -6.70 -3.15
N SER A 51 -9.10 -7.61 -2.78
CA SER A 51 -7.73 -7.63 -3.27
C SER A 51 -7.57 -8.67 -4.37
N ARG A 52 -6.65 -8.40 -5.28
CA ARG A 52 -6.33 -9.31 -6.39
C ARG A 52 -4.88 -9.75 -6.29
N PRO A 53 -4.56 -10.97 -6.74
CA PRO A 53 -3.15 -11.38 -6.79
C PRO A 53 -2.37 -10.49 -7.75
N VAL A 54 -1.13 -10.18 -7.40
CA VAL A 54 -0.23 -9.48 -8.31
C VAL A 54 0.04 -10.39 -9.50
N PRO A 55 -0.08 -9.88 -10.75
CA PRO A 55 0.17 -10.73 -11.92
C PRO A 55 1.56 -11.38 -11.89
N ALA A 56 1.64 -12.64 -12.34
CA ALA A 56 2.88 -13.41 -12.32
C ALA A 56 4.02 -12.72 -13.08
N GLU A 57 3.68 -11.97 -14.11
CA GLU A 57 4.66 -11.24 -14.92
C GLU A 57 5.40 -10.15 -14.14
N PHE A 58 4.86 -9.71 -13.01
CA PHE A 58 5.54 -8.74 -12.15
C PHE A 58 6.71 -9.37 -11.39
N GLY A 59 6.75 -10.70 -11.30
CA GLY A 59 7.87 -11.41 -10.67
C GLY A 59 7.88 -11.37 -9.15
N VAL A 60 6.80 -10.97 -8.52
CA VAL A 60 6.66 -10.95 -7.06
C VAL A 60 5.37 -11.62 -6.66
N GLN A 61 5.31 -12.14 -5.43
CA GLN A 61 4.11 -12.77 -4.89
C GLN A 61 3.46 -11.84 -3.88
N GLY A 62 2.19 -11.56 -4.09
CA GLY A 62 1.44 -10.70 -3.19
C GLY A 62 0.09 -10.36 -3.77
N PHE A 63 -0.52 -9.35 -3.17
CA PHE A 63 -1.86 -8.91 -3.52
C PHE A 63 -1.87 -7.40 -3.63
N PHE A 64 -2.89 -6.87 -4.30
CA PHE A 64 -3.04 -5.42 -4.39
C PHE A 64 -4.51 -5.05 -4.47
N PHE A 65 -4.77 -3.79 -4.10
CA PHE A 65 -6.06 -3.16 -4.36
C PHE A 65 -5.81 -1.69 -4.66
N ARG A 66 -6.79 -1.06 -5.26
CA ARG A 66 -6.70 0.36 -5.59
C ARG A 66 -7.43 1.18 -4.53
N TYR A 67 -6.77 2.24 -4.06
CA TYR A 67 -7.37 3.26 -3.22
C TYR A 67 -7.21 4.59 -3.93
N GLU A 68 -8.29 5.11 -4.51
CA GLU A 68 -8.33 6.33 -5.31
C GLU A 68 -7.22 6.35 -6.38
N HIS A 69 -6.17 7.12 -6.21
CA HIS A 69 -5.10 7.23 -7.22
C HIS A 69 -3.87 6.38 -6.91
N HIS A 70 -3.95 5.51 -5.92
CA HIS A 70 -2.82 4.69 -5.49
C HIS A 70 -3.17 3.23 -5.51
N PHE A 71 -2.15 2.40 -5.79
CA PHE A 71 -2.23 0.96 -5.64
C PHE A 71 -1.52 0.57 -4.36
N VAL A 72 -2.20 -0.17 -3.50
CA VAL A 72 -1.66 -0.67 -2.25
C VAL A 72 -1.27 -2.13 -2.46
N TYR A 73 0.01 -2.45 -2.22
CA TYR A 73 0.54 -3.79 -2.38
C TYR A 73 0.83 -4.39 -1.02
N TRP A 74 0.35 -5.61 -0.81
CA TRP A 74 0.52 -6.28 0.47
C TRP A 74 0.79 -7.76 0.26
N ARG A 75 1.29 -8.40 1.30
CA ARG A 75 1.55 -9.83 1.29
C ARG A 75 1.29 -10.42 2.66
N ARG A 76 1.07 -11.73 2.69
CA ARG A 76 0.95 -12.46 3.95
C ARG A 76 2.35 -12.75 4.46
N LEU A 77 2.64 -12.35 5.69
CA LEU A 77 3.94 -12.59 6.31
C LEU A 77 4.00 -14.02 6.86
N SER A 78 5.21 -14.49 7.19
CA SER A 78 5.42 -15.86 7.63
C SER A 78 4.65 -16.20 8.90
N ASN A 79 4.40 -15.22 9.76
CA ASN A 79 3.61 -15.42 10.98
C ASN A 79 2.10 -15.28 10.79
N GLY A 80 1.65 -15.06 9.55
CA GLY A 80 0.25 -14.89 9.23
C GLY A 80 -0.25 -13.45 9.23
N ASP A 81 0.58 -12.49 9.65
CA ASP A 81 0.22 -11.08 9.60
C ASP A 81 0.21 -10.56 8.17
N ILE A 82 -0.43 -9.41 7.98
CA ILE A 82 -0.44 -8.72 6.69
C ILE A 82 0.66 -7.67 6.69
N GLY A 83 1.54 -7.75 5.68
CA GLY A 83 2.58 -6.74 5.50
C GLY A 83 2.19 -5.81 4.35
N ILE A 84 2.06 -4.53 4.63
CA ILE A 84 1.88 -3.54 3.57
C ILE A 84 3.27 -3.23 3.03
N VAL A 85 3.52 -3.67 1.80
CA VAL A 85 4.86 -3.61 1.20
C VAL A 85 5.14 -2.21 0.66
N THR A 86 4.22 -1.68 -0.11
CA THR A 86 4.37 -0.34 -0.68
C THR A 86 3.04 0.20 -1.19
N ILE A 87 3.02 1.51 -1.45
CA ILE A 87 1.87 2.21 -2.00
C ILE A 87 2.40 3.05 -3.16
N LEU A 88 1.97 2.73 -4.38
CA LEU A 88 2.47 3.39 -5.57
C LEU A 88 1.38 4.17 -6.27
N HIS A 89 1.70 5.40 -6.69
CA HIS A 89 0.79 6.20 -7.48
C HIS A 89 0.50 5.50 -8.81
N GLU A 90 -0.72 5.65 -9.32
CA GLU A 90 -1.13 4.97 -10.56
C GLU A 90 -0.29 5.32 -11.79
N ARG A 91 0.42 6.46 -11.76
CA ARG A 91 1.26 6.91 -12.85
C ARG A 91 2.71 6.39 -12.79
N MET A 92 3.08 5.72 -11.70
CA MET A 92 4.41 5.14 -11.57
C MET A 92 4.54 3.86 -12.37
N HIS A 93 5.77 3.51 -12.71
CA HIS A 93 6.09 2.21 -13.33
C HIS A 93 5.94 1.12 -12.29
N GLN A 94 4.77 0.48 -12.27
CA GLN A 94 4.41 -0.45 -11.21
C GLN A 94 5.36 -1.65 -11.12
N ILE A 95 5.68 -2.28 -12.24
CA ILE A 95 6.51 -3.49 -12.25
C ILE A 95 7.89 -3.20 -11.68
N GLU A 96 8.54 -2.16 -12.18
CA GLU A 96 9.90 -1.83 -11.79
C GLU A 96 9.99 -1.44 -10.32
N ARG A 97 9.11 -0.55 -9.88
CA ARG A 97 9.09 -0.10 -8.48
C ARG A 97 8.73 -1.22 -7.54
N LEU A 98 7.76 -2.04 -7.94
CA LEU A 98 7.29 -3.14 -7.10
C LEU A 98 8.38 -4.16 -6.83
N ARG A 99 9.16 -4.52 -7.87
CA ARG A 99 10.27 -5.45 -7.70
C ARG A 99 11.30 -4.93 -6.70
N ASP A 100 11.70 -3.68 -6.86
CA ASP A 100 12.69 -3.07 -5.96
C ASP A 100 12.20 -3.07 -4.53
N GLU A 101 10.95 -2.71 -4.29
CA GLU A 101 10.42 -2.53 -2.94
C GLU A 101 10.01 -3.85 -2.28
N PHE A 102 9.66 -4.88 -3.07
CA PHE A 102 9.41 -6.22 -2.53
C PHE A 102 10.70 -6.90 -2.10
N PHE A 103 11.74 -6.80 -2.92
CA PHE A 103 13.00 -7.47 -2.65
C PHE A 103 13.93 -6.67 -1.71
N GLY A 104 13.64 -5.40 -1.50
CA GLY A 104 14.38 -4.58 -0.56
C GLY A 104 13.96 -4.73 0.90
N GLN A 105 12.94 -5.53 1.16
CA GLN A 105 12.38 -5.70 2.52
C GLN A 105 12.98 -6.88 3.25
#